data_e7ba4aef9b19ff47299ca208d1cc2826
#
_entry.id   e7ba4aef9b19ff47299ca208d1cc2826
#
_cell.length_a   1.000
_cell.length_b   1.000
_cell.length_c   1.000
_cell.angle_alpha   90.00
_cell.angle_beta   90.00
_cell.angle_gamma   90.00
#
_symmetry.space_group_name_H-M   'P 1'
#
loop_
_entity.id
_entity.type
_entity.pdbx_description
1 polymer ?
#
loop_
_entity_poly.entity_id
_entity_poly.type
_entity_poly.pdbx_seq_one_letter_code
_entity_poly.pdbx_strand_id
1 'polypeptide(L)'
;MGVQPAHKPVTNVALTPATRSRGFWAACAALGATGAVLVFLVAHRALIDDAYISLDYARTLAQHGQWALEPGHQSNTATSPLNVLLLAGLIVLSGAPVVSTGLLFVAALAATGAALSVICARLGRSQWCAAIAVSLLAVNPLLISTIGMETYLALALVAAAGATVVARRPVATGLVCGLLVLTRADLAAFAAAALIAVIASSPARTRVRRGAQVIGVASVVALPWFAWSWWWLGSAIPDTLLFKVSEAWGSGMSFANGLWHYERGFPLTVALSVVPAAAGLAVLAGCSALGVRRRGGPTSLLALVWGLGAILHITIYLLLAPPPYHWYYAPAIGALSMLAVLGIGGLSRGLRSTGSVISALLIAATVVFLAARPWTVMPISSNWASAAEYAALAAKAPSGTTVEAFGEVGTVAYFCDCTVVDRLSDRAQVADLLRAKRAAAGPVMRTLLDWNYYRFKAGPPIKPLYKFTFVEDPTGVHATSWRPYSGQMVVRPAG
;
A
#
# COMPACT_ATOMS: atom_id res chain seq x y z
N MET A 1 15.80 -63.45 8.49
CA MET A 1 15.23 -62.63 9.59
C MET A 1 15.49 -61.17 9.24
N GLY A 2 14.49 -60.50 8.66
CA GLY A 2 14.59 -59.11 8.28
C GLY A 2 13.98 -58.24 9.37
N VAL A 3 14.78 -57.31 9.90
CA VAL A 3 14.34 -56.35 10.90
C VAL A 3 13.72 -55.17 10.13
N GLN A 4 12.40 -54.98 10.25
CA GLN A 4 11.71 -53.77 9.78
C GLN A 4 12.08 -52.57 10.67
N PRO A 5 12.40 -51.38 10.10
CA PRO A 5 12.62 -50.17 10.89
C PRO A 5 11.28 -49.67 11.43
N ALA A 6 11.20 -49.49 12.74
CA ALA A 6 10.05 -48.93 13.44
C ALA A 6 9.75 -47.50 12.99
N HIS A 7 8.58 -47.28 12.41
CA HIS A 7 8.01 -45.95 12.18
C HIS A 7 7.79 -45.25 13.54
N LYS A 8 8.60 -44.22 13.84
CA LYS A 8 8.29 -43.31 14.95
C LYS A 8 7.00 -42.56 14.64
N PRO A 9 6.01 -42.57 15.54
CA PRO A 9 4.79 -41.80 15.35
C PRO A 9 5.12 -40.31 15.35
N VAL A 10 4.58 -39.60 14.36
CA VAL A 10 4.59 -38.11 14.31
C VAL A 10 3.81 -37.64 15.54
N THR A 11 4.51 -37.16 16.54
CA THR A 11 3.92 -36.56 17.74
C THR A 11 3.01 -35.39 17.31
N ASN A 12 1.71 -35.59 17.51
CA ASN A 12 0.73 -34.49 17.45
C ASN A 12 1.15 -33.44 18.49
N VAL A 13 1.67 -32.32 18.02
CA VAL A 13 1.89 -31.12 18.86
C VAL A 13 0.52 -30.67 19.35
N ALA A 14 0.22 -30.99 20.61
CA ALA A 14 -0.99 -30.55 21.29
C ALA A 14 -1.05 -29.03 21.27
N LEU A 15 -2.06 -28.49 20.64
CA LEU A 15 -2.34 -27.05 20.61
C LEU A 15 -2.64 -26.60 22.05
N THR A 16 -1.77 -25.77 22.62
CA THR A 16 -2.00 -25.12 23.93
C THR A 16 -3.28 -24.30 23.94
N PRO A 17 -4.01 -24.24 25.07
CA PRO A 17 -5.36 -23.69 25.14
C PRO A 17 -5.41 -22.20 24.74
N ALA A 18 -6.46 -21.84 24.01
CA ALA A 18 -6.72 -20.52 23.42
C ALA A 18 -6.88 -19.36 24.43
N THR A 19 -6.90 -19.63 25.72
CA THR A 19 -7.20 -18.64 26.76
C THR A 19 -6.04 -17.71 27.12
N ARG A 20 -4.79 -18.15 27.01
CA ARG A 20 -3.61 -17.28 27.21
C ARG A 20 -3.35 -16.31 26.06
N SER A 21 -3.96 -16.53 24.90
CA SER A 21 -3.67 -15.74 23.70
C SER A 21 -4.45 -14.41 23.63
N ARG A 22 -5.64 -14.29 24.26
CA ARG A 22 -6.50 -13.11 24.10
C ARG A 22 -5.88 -11.82 24.65
N GLY A 23 -5.23 -11.87 25.79
CA GLY A 23 -4.54 -10.69 26.35
C GLY A 23 -3.39 -10.20 25.47
N PHE A 24 -2.65 -11.09 24.84
CA PHE A 24 -1.55 -10.74 23.93
C PHE A 24 -2.05 -10.13 22.61
N TRP A 25 -3.18 -10.58 22.09
CA TRP A 25 -3.77 -9.95 20.90
C TRP A 25 -4.11 -8.49 21.16
N ALA A 26 -4.79 -8.25 22.29
CA ALA A 26 -5.14 -6.90 22.71
C ALA A 26 -3.90 -6.03 22.94
N ALA A 27 -2.86 -6.59 23.57
CA ALA A 27 -1.61 -5.87 23.81
C ALA A 27 -0.88 -5.51 22.50
N CYS A 28 -0.75 -6.44 21.55
CA CYS A 28 -0.13 -6.15 20.26
C CYS A 28 -0.97 -5.21 19.38
N ALA A 29 -2.31 -5.33 19.44
CA ALA A 29 -3.21 -4.38 18.79
C ALA A 29 -3.09 -2.98 19.40
N ALA A 30 -3.09 -2.87 20.74
CA ALA A 30 -2.91 -1.61 21.46
C ALA A 30 -1.54 -0.97 21.16
N LEU A 31 -0.48 -1.77 21.08
CA LEU A 31 0.86 -1.29 20.72
C LEU A 31 0.86 -0.69 19.30
N GLY A 32 0.25 -1.39 18.33
CA GLY A 32 0.09 -0.90 16.96
C GLY A 32 -0.73 0.39 16.91
N ALA A 33 -1.86 0.42 17.63
CA ALA A 33 -2.72 1.60 17.73
C ALA A 33 -1.98 2.80 18.34
N THR A 34 -1.29 2.60 19.45
CA THR A 34 -0.52 3.66 20.13
C THR A 34 0.60 4.20 19.22
N GLY A 35 1.36 3.31 18.58
CA GLY A 35 2.38 3.72 17.61
C GLY A 35 1.80 4.54 16.45
N ALA A 36 0.64 4.12 15.92
CA ALA A 36 -0.05 4.84 14.87
C ALA A 36 -0.53 6.22 15.34
N VAL A 37 -1.12 6.33 16.54
CA VAL A 37 -1.55 7.63 17.10
C VAL A 37 -0.35 8.57 17.22
N LEU A 38 0.75 8.12 17.85
CA LEU A 38 1.93 8.96 18.06
C LEU A 38 2.52 9.45 16.74
N VAL A 39 2.65 8.57 15.75
CA VAL A 39 3.16 8.94 14.42
C VAL A 39 2.19 9.88 13.71
N PHE A 40 0.88 9.62 13.77
CA PHE A 40 -0.11 10.46 13.10
C PHE A 40 -0.16 11.88 13.67
N LEU A 41 -0.03 12.03 14.99
CA LEU A 41 -0.03 13.34 15.65
C LEU A 41 1.08 14.28 15.11
N VAL A 42 2.20 13.73 14.65
CA VAL A 42 3.28 14.53 14.06
C VAL A 42 3.19 14.62 12.54
N ALA A 43 2.69 13.57 11.88
CA ALA A 43 2.71 13.42 10.42
C ALA A 43 1.49 14.00 9.69
N HIS A 44 0.35 14.23 10.37
CA HIS A 44 -0.93 14.55 9.74
C HIS A 44 -0.94 15.83 8.89
N ARG A 45 0.00 16.74 9.13
CA ARG A 45 0.15 17.98 8.35
C ARG A 45 1.08 17.84 7.13
N ALA A 46 1.75 16.71 7.01
CA ALA A 46 2.75 16.45 5.98
C ALA A 46 2.28 15.42 4.94
N LEU A 47 0.97 15.12 4.88
CA LEU A 47 0.43 14.13 3.92
C LEU A 47 0.82 14.49 2.49
N ILE A 48 1.12 13.46 1.69
CA ILE A 48 1.50 13.62 0.29
C ILE A 48 0.27 13.79 -0.62
N ASP A 49 0.47 14.29 -1.83
CA ASP A 49 -0.60 14.57 -2.80
C ASP A 49 -1.51 13.37 -3.09
N ASP A 50 -0.95 12.19 -3.34
CA ASP A 50 -1.73 10.97 -3.60
C ASP A 50 -2.63 10.57 -2.41
N ALA A 51 -2.29 10.95 -1.16
CA ALA A 51 -3.18 10.78 -0.02
C ALA A 51 -4.40 11.69 -0.10
N TYR A 52 -4.21 12.93 -0.56
CA TYR A 52 -5.32 13.87 -0.79
C TYR A 52 -6.22 13.44 -1.94
N ILE A 53 -5.70 12.84 -3.01
CA ILE A 53 -6.55 12.21 -4.05
C ILE A 53 -7.54 11.23 -3.42
N SER A 54 -7.07 10.35 -2.54
CA SER A 54 -7.94 9.40 -1.84
C SER A 54 -8.95 10.10 -0.92
N LEU A 55 -8.54 11.18 -0.26
CA LEU A 55 -9.40 11.98 0.60
C LEU A 55 -10.46 12.76 -0.18
N ASP A 56 -10.13 13.28 -1.36
CA ASP A 56 -11.09 13.99 -2.20
C ASP A 56 -12.18 13.07 -2.71
N TYR A 57 -11.80 11.88 -3.22
CA TYR A 57 -12.78 10.85 -3.58
C TYR A 57 -13.66 10.46 -2.40
N ALA A 58 -13.07 10.26 -1.21
CA ALA A 58 -13.80 9.88 -0.02
C ALA A 58 -14.72 11.01 0.47
N ARG A 59 -14.29 12.26 0.43
CA ARG A 59 -15.08 13.45 0.77
C ARG A 59 -16.24 13.64 -0.20
N THR A 60 -15.97 13.57 -1.50
CA THR A 60 -16.98 13.71 -2.56
C THR A 60 -18.03 12.58 -2.45
N LEU A 61 -17.58 11.35 -2.18
CA LEU A 61 -18.50 10.24 -1.95
C LEU A 61 -19.33 10.43 -0.67
N ALA A 62 -18.74 10.86 0.44
CA ALA A 62 -19.40 11.04 1.71
C ALA A 62 -20.43 12.19 1.68
N GLN A 63 -20.13 13.28 0.99
CA GLN A 63 -20.94 14.49 1.00
C GLN A 63 -21.94 14.58 -0.16
N HIS A 64 -21.59 14.01 -1.31
CA HIS A 64 -22.38 14.14 -2.54
C HIS A 64 -22.84 12.79 -3.12
N GLY A 65 -22.41 11.66 -2.56
CA GLY A 65 -22.73 10.33 -3.09
C GLY A 65 -22.10 10.04 -4.45
N GLN A 66 -21.08 10.79 -4.86
CA GLN A 66 -20.43 10.70 -6.17
C GLN A 66 -19.04 10.09 -6.05
N TRP A 67 -18.73 9.17 -6.95
CA TRP A 67 -17.37 8.67 -7.11
C TRP A 67 -16.63 9.57 -8.09
N ALA A 68 -15.94 10.56 -7.57
CA ALA A 68 -15.22 11.56 -8.34
C ALA A 68 -14.16 12.26 -7.49
N LEU A 69 -13.13 12.81 -8.11
CA LEU A 69 -12.15 13.66 -7.44
C LEU A 69 -12.84 14.93 -6.92
N GLU A 70 -13.70 15.53 -7.75
CA GLU A 70 -14.46 16.73 -7.45
C GLU A 70 -15.95 16.55 -7.78
N PRO A 71 -16.85 17.18 -7.02
CA PRO A 71 -18.30 17.11 -7.29
C PRO A 71 -18.65 17.57 -8.71
N GLY A 72 -19.51 16.81 -9.39
CA GLY A 72 -19.97 17.15 -10.74
C GLY A 72 -19.02 16.71 -11.88
N HIS A 73 -17.79 16.33 -11.59
CA HIS A 73 -16.79 15.91 -12.59
C HIS A 73 -16.46 14.42 -12.44
N GLN A 74 -17.18 13.56 -13.19
CA GLN A 74 -16.95 12.12 -13.11
C GLN A 74 -15.53 11.75 -13.51
N SER A 75 -14.83 11.03 -12.63
CA SER A 75 -13.49 10.49 -12.89
C SER A 75 -13.37 9.08 -12.30
N ASN A 76 -12.42 8.29 -12.79
CA ASN A 76 -12.10 6.96 -12.24
C ASN A 76 -10.58 6.83 -12.06
N THR A 77 -10.03 7.66 -11.19
CA THR A 77 -8.57 7.76 -10.98
C THR A 77 -8.13 7.29 -9.60
N ALA A 78 -9.06 7.06 -8.66
CA ALA A 78 -8.74 6.42 -7.38
C ALA A 78 -8.38 4.93 -7.59
N THR A 79 -7.14 4.56 -7.23
CA THR A 79 -6.61 3.20 -7.43
C THR A 79 -6.95 2.23 -6.31
N SER A 80 -7.55 2.71 -5.21
CA SER A 80 -7.80 1.95 -3.99
C SER A 80 -9.25 2.06 -3.52
N PRO A 81 -10.19 1.36 -4.18
CA PRO A 81 -11.62 1.44 -3.86
C PRO A 81 -11.93 1.18 -2.39
N LEU A 82 -11.36 0.14 -1.79
CA LEU A 82 -11.63 -0.18 -0.39
C LEU A 82 -11.18 0.93 0.55
N ASN A 83 -10.02 1.55 0.28
CA ASN A 83 -9.52 2.66 1.09
C ASN A 83 -10.49 3.86 1.04
N VAL A 84 -10.91 4.24 -0.16
CA VAL A 84 -11.85 5.34 -0.37
C VAL A 84 -13.20 5.08 0.32
N LEU A 85 -13.75 3.86 0.18
CA LEU A 85 -15.03 3.49 0.82
C LEU A 85 -14.94 3.54 2.35
N LEU A 86 -13.85 3.03 2.93
CA LEU A 86 -13.62 3.08 4.38
C LEU A 86 -13.43 4.52 4.88
N LEU A 87 -12.65 5.32 4.16
CA LEU A 87 -12.47 6.75 4.48
C LEU A 87 -13.80 7.49 4.38
N ALA A 88 -14.59 7.28 3.32
CA ALA A 88 -15.91 7.92 3.17
C ALA A 88 -16.85 7.59 4.36
N GLY A 89 -16.91 6.30 4.74
CA GLY A 89 -17.67 5.90 5.93
C GLY A 89 -17.18 6.56 7.22
N LEU A 90 -15.87 6.68 7.40
CA LEU A 90 -15.29 7.37 8.56
C LEU A 90 -15.53 8.89 8.50
N ILE A 91 -15.52 9.51 7.32
CA ILE A 91 -15.86 10.93 7.14
C ILE A 91 -17.31 11.20 7.52
N VAL A 92 -18.24 10.33 7.11
CA VAL A 92 -19.65 10.45 7.53
C VAL A 92 -19.80 10.44 9.05
N LEU A 93 -18.98 9.62 9.75
CA LEU A 93 -19.04 9.49 11.21
C LEU A 93 -18.29 10.62 11.94
N SER A 94 -17.17 11.09 11.42
CA SER A 94 -16.28 12.05 12.11
C SER A 94 -16.47 13.50 11.67
N GLY A 95 -17.00 13.73 10.47
CA GLY A 95 -17.06 15.03 9.83
C GLY A 95 -15.68 15.59 9.37
N ALA A 96 -14.59 14.84 9.59
CA ALA A 96 -13.23 15.35 9.43
C ALA A 96 -12.35 14.41 8.58
N PRO A 97 -12.06 14.74 7.30
CA PRO A 97 -11.35 13.84 6.39
C PRO A 97 -9.95 13.43 6.89
N VAL A 98 -9.13 14.37 7.35
CA VAL A 98 -7.77 14.07 7.86
C VAL A 98 -7.83 13.22 9.12
N VAL A 99 -8.80 13.45 10.02
CA VAL A 99 -9.00 12.61 11.22
C VAL A 99 -9.39 11.19 10.81
N SER A 100 -10.25 11.04 9.81
CA SER A 100 -10.65 9.73 9.25
C SER A 100 -9.45 8.94 8.73
N THR A 101 -8.48 9.62 8.11
CA THR A 101 -7.20 9.02 7.71
C THR A 101 -6.45 8.47 8.93
N GLY A 102 -6.37 9.23 10.00
CA GLY A 102 -5.74 8.81 11.26
C GLY A 102 -6.44 7.60 11.88
N LEU A 103 -7.77 7.61 11.91
CA LEU A 103 -8.57 6.49 12.43
C LEU A 103 -8.34 5.20 11.64
N LEU A 104 -8.31 5.28 10.30
CA LEU A 104 -8.04 4.13 9.45
C LEU A 104 -6.61 3.61 9.64
N PHE A 105 -5.62 4.51 9.75
CA PHE A 105 -4.24 4.15 10.04
C PHE A 105 -4.09 3.42 11.38
N VAL A 106 -4.72 3.94 12.43
CA VAL A 106 -4.76 3.31 13.77
C VAL A 106 -5.40 1.93 13.71
N ALA A 107 -6.56 1.81 13.06
CA ALA A 107 -7.26 0.53 12.90
C ALA A 107 -6.42 -0.50 12.12
N ALA A 108 -5.74 -0.07 11.05
CA ALA A 108 -4.89 -0.92 10.23
C ALA A 108 -3.68 -1.46 11.01
N LEU A 109 -2.95 -0.61 11.75
CA LEU A 109 -1.83 -1.07 12.58
C LEU A 109 -2.26 -1.93 13.76
N ALA A 110 -3.38 -1.61 14.40
CA ALA A 110 -3.97 -2.46 15.42
C ALA A 110 -4.31 -3.86 14.87
N ALA A 111 -4.97 -3.92 13.71
CA ALA A 111 -5.29 -5.18 13.04
C ALA A 111 -4.03 -5.96 12.65
N THR A 112 -2.98 -5.27 12.19
CA THR A 112 -1.68 -5.88 11.90
C THR A 112 -1.08 -6.52 13.15
N GLY A 113 -1.02 -5.80 14.27
CA GLY A 113 -0.53 -6.32 15.54
C GLY A 113 -1.30 -7.54 16.03
N ALA A 114 -2.63 -7.49 15.96
CA ALA A 114 -3.50 -8.62 16.29
C ALA A 114 -3.23 -9.83 15.38
N ALA A 115 -3.14 -9.66 14.07
CA ALA A 115 -2.87 -10.73 13.12
C ALA A 115 -1.51 -11.38 13.35
N LEU A 116 -0.46 -10.59 13.59
CA LEU A 116 0.88 -11.07 13.91
C LEU A 116 0.90 -11.86 15.24
N SER A 117 0.17 -11.38 16.26
CA SER A 117 0.01 -12.10 17.54
C SER A 117 -0.66 -13.47 17.34
N VAL A 118 -1.73 -13.53 16.53
CA VAL A 118 -2.38 -14.81 16.15
C VAL A 118 -1.40 -15.74 15.48
N ILE A 119 -0.59 -15.25 14.55
CA ILE A 119 0.44 -16.06 13.88
C ILE A 119 1.46 -16.58 14.90
N CYS A 120 1.98 -15.70 15.78
CA CYS A 120 2.94 -16.11 16.82
C CYS A 120 2.37 -17.22 17.72
N ALA A 121 1.11 -17.06 18.17
CA ALA A 121 0.44 -18.07 18.99
C ALA A 121 0.31 -19.42 18.25
N ARG A 122 -0.07 -19.39 16.97
CA ARG A 122 -0.23 -20.60 16.14
C ARG A 122 1.09 -21.29 15.83
N LEU A 123 2.18 -20.54 15.77
CA LEU A 123 3.53 -21.05 15.48
C LEU A 123 4.31 -21.41 16.75
N GLY A 124 3.73 -21.26 17.95
CA GLY A 124 4.43 -21.43 19.22
C GLY A 124 5.60 -20.46 19.40
N ARG A 125 5.51 -19.26 18.81
CA ARG A 125 6.54 -18.23 18.89
C ARG A 125 6.26 -17.22 20.00
N SER A 126 7.34 -16.56 20.44
CA SER A 126 7.22 -15.48 21.40
C SER A 126 6.36 -14.34 20.86
N GLN A 127 5.46 -13.82 21.67
CA GLN A 127 4.65 -12.64 21.32
C GLN A 127 5.48 -11.36 21.12
N TRP A 128 6.69 -11.32 21.65
CA TRP A 128 7.66 -10.25 21.35
C TRP A 128 7.97 -10.12 19.86
N CYS A 129 7.88 -11.24 19.09
CA CYS A 129 8.04 -11.17 17.63
C CYS A 129 6.92 -10.35 16.99
N ALA A 130 5.67 -10.48 17.45
CA ALA A 130 4.56 -9.65 16.95
C ALA A 130 4.73 -8.18 17.36
N ALA A 131 5.11 -7.91 18.60
CA ALA A 131 5.37 -6.57 19.10
C ALA A 131 6.50 -5.88 18.32
N ILE A 132 7.63 -6.54 18.12
CA ILE A 132 8.75 -6.01 17.34
C ILE A 132 8.32 -5.76 15.89
N ALA A 133 7.62 -6.70 15.25
CA ALA A 133 7.22 -6.55 13.86
C ALA A 133 6.25 -5.37 13.66
N VAL A 134 5.22 -5.23 14.51
CA VAL A 134 4.29 -4.10 14.39
C VAL A 134 4.98 -2.77 14.70
N SER A 135 5.92 -2.73 15.65
CA SER A 135 6.70 -1.52 15.94
C SER A 135 7.60 -1.12 14.78
N LEU A 136 8.29 -2.07 14.14
CA LEU A 136 9.09 -1.79 12.94
C LEU A 136 8.23 -1.22 11.81
N LEU A 137 7.01 -1.75 11.59
CA LEU A 137 6.12 -1.20 10.58
C LEU A 137 5.61 0.20 10.94
N ALA A 138 5.31 0.44 12.23
CA ALA A 138 4.81 1.73 12.72
C ALA A 138 5.83 2.86 12.54
N VAL A 139 7.13 2.56 12.71
CA VAL A 139 8.19 3.58 12.63
C VAL A 139 8.95 3.57 11.30
N ASN A 140 8.65 2.65 10.37
CA ASN A 140 9.35 2.58 9.08
C ASN A 140 9.18 3.86 8.26
N PRO A 141 10.25 4.60 7.93
CA PRO A 141 10.11 5.94 7.35
C PRO A 141 9.47 5.96 5.96
N LEU A 142 9.72 4.93 5.13
CA LEU A 142 9.09 4.83 3.82
C LEU A 142 7.58 4.53 3.97
N LEU A 143 7.20 3.66 4.91
CA LEU A 143 5.79 3.35 5.14
C LEU A 143 5.05 4.56 5.73
N ILE A 144 5.65 5.29 6.67
CA ILE A 144 5.09 6.53 7.23
C ILE A 144 4.80 7.54 6.12
N SER A 145 5.68 7.62 5.13
CA SER A 145 5.53 8.53 3.99
C SER A 145 4.31 8.24 3.10
N THR A 146 3.61 7.13 3.37
CA THR A 146 2.39 6.75 2.65
C THR A 146 1.11 6.85 3.51
N ILE A 147 1.17 7.51 4.67
CA ILE A 147 -0.01 7.72 5.52
C ILE A 147 -1.08 8.50 4.73
N GLY A 148 -2.32 8.07 4.81
CA GLY A 148 -3.45 8.59 4.02
C GLY A 148 -3.74 7.77 2.76
N MET A 149 -2.74 7.04 2.26
CA MET A 149 -2.91 6.03 1.22
C MET A 149 -3.31 4.67 1.82
N GLU A 150 -3.55 3.70 0.96
CA GLU A 150 -3.98 2.34 1.31
C GLU A 150 -2.89 1.43 1.88
N THR A 151 -1.64 1.87 1.99
CA THR A 151 -0.49 1.00 2.32
C THR A 151 -0.66 0.25 3.64
N TYR A 152 -1.04 0.94 4.71
CA TYR A 152 -1.22 0.27 6.01
C TYR A 152 -2.43 -0.66 6.04
N LEU A 153 -3.49 -0.34 5.31
CA LEU A 153 -4.63 -1.24 5.09
C LEU A 153 -4.17 -2.51 4.34
N ALA A 154 -3.36 -2.34 3.29
CA ALA A 154 -2.77 -3.46 2.56
C ALA A 154 -1.90 -4.35 3.48
N LEU A 155 -1.04 -3.75 4.31
CA LEU A 155 -0.20 -4.51 5.25
C LEU A 155 -1.04 -5.25 6.31
N ALA A 156 -2.12 -4.67 6.80
CA ALA A 156 -3.05 -5.36 7.69
C ALA A 156 -3.68 -6.59 7.02
N LEU A 157 -4.10 -6.44 5.77
CA LEU A 157 -4.67 -7.53 4.99
C LEU A 157 -3.60 -8.59 4.62
N VAL A 158 -2.36 -8.19 4.30
CA VAL A 158 -1.24 -9.12 4.06
C VAL A 158 -0.93 -9.91 5.34
N ALA A 159 -0.92 -9.27 6.51
CA ALA A 159 -0.76 -9.95 7.79
C ALA A 159 -1.93 -10.92 8.06
N ALA A 160 -3.17 -10.48 7.80
CA ALA A 160 -4.38 -11.30 7.94
C ALA A 160 -4.37 -12.50 6.97
N ALA A 161 -3.87 -12.34 5.74
CA ALA A 161 -3.68 -13.44 4.79
C ALA A 161 -2.74 -14.51 5.37
N GLY A 162 -1.59 -14.11 5.93
CA GLY A 162 -0.70 -15.00 6.65
C GLY A 162 -1.39 -15.71 7.82
N ALA A 163 -2.17 -14.99 8.63
CA ALA A 163 -2.89 -15.54 9.78
C ALA A 163 -3.95 -16.57 9.36
N THR A 164 -4.74 -16.29 8.31
CA THR A 164 -5.80 -17.19 7.82
C THR A 164 -5.24 -18.43 7.14
N VAL A 165 -4.13 -18.31 6.41
CA VAL A 165 -3.41 -19.44 5.79
C VAL A 165 -2.82 -20.34 6.87
N VAL A 166 -2.12 -19.79 7.87
CA VAL A 166 -1.58 -20.56 9.01
C VAL A 166 -2.70 -21.22 9.80
N ALA A 167 -3.83 -20.54 9.95
CA ALA A 167 -5.03 -21.10 10.60
C ALA A 167 -5.79 -22.12 9.74
N ARG A 168 -5.37 -22.36 8.48
CA ARG A 168 -6.00 -23.28 7.51
C ARG A 168 -7.49 -22.98 7.26
N ARG A 169 -7.86 -21.70 7.16
CA ARG A 169 -9.23 -21.22 6.96
C ARG A 169 -9.43 -20.70 5.52
N PRO A 170 -9.73 -21.56 4.52
CA PRO A 170 -9.75 -21.17 3.11
C PRO A 170 -10.80 -20.08 2.80
N VAL A 171 -11.98 -20.14 3.41
CA VAL A 171 -13.03 -19.11 3.22
C VAL A 171 -12.56 -17.75 3.73
N ALA A 172 -11.98 -17.69 4.95
CA ALA A 172 -11.42 -16.44 5.47
C ALA A 172 -10.23 -15.96 4.64
N THR A 173 -9.41 -16.86 4.10
CA THR A 173 -8.33 -16.49 3.17
C THR A 173 -8.92 -15.88 1.90
N GLY A 174 -9.99 -16.45 1.33
CA GLY A 174 -10.69 -15.91 0.18
C GLY A 174 -11.25 -14.51 0.42
N LEU A 175 -11.87 -14.28 1.58
CA LEU A 175 -12.33 -12.95 1.98
C LEU A 175 -11.20 -11.93 2.00
N VAL A 176 -10.08 -12.26 2.66
CA VAL A 176 -8.90 -11.37 2.73
C VAL A 176 -8.29 -11.16 1.34
N CYS A 177 -8.22 -12.19 0.48
CA CYS A 177 -7.75 -12.06 -0.90
C CYS A 177 -8.62 -11.08 -1.72
N GLY A 178 -9.94 -11.18 -1.60
CA GLY A 178 -10.86 -10.25 -2.25
C GLY A 178 -10.68 -8.80 -1.76
N LEU A 179 -10.52 -8.61 -0.45
CA LEU A 179 -10.23 -7.29 0.13
C LEU A 179 -8.87 -6.74 -0.30
N LEU A 180 -7.83 -7.58 -0.45
CA LEU A 180 -6.54 -7.18 -1.01
C LEU A 180 -6.70 -6.61 -2.43
N VAL A 181 -7.42 -7.33 -3.29
CA VAL A 181 -7.66 -6.89 -4.68
C VAL A 181 -8.48 -5.60 -4.73
N LEU A 182 -9.46 -5.42 -3.82
CA LEU A 182 -10.22 -4.17 -3.66
C LEU A 182 -9.37 -3.05 -3.06
N THR A 183 -8.34 -3.37 -2.28
CA THR A 183 -7.42 -2.35 -1.79
C THR A 183 -6.57 -1.82 -2.93
N ARG A 184 -6.00 -2.71 -3.75
CA ARG A 184 -5.30 -2.37 -5.00
C ARG A 184 -5.20 -3.59 -5.90
N ALA A 185 -5.39 -3.41 -7.18
CA ALA A 185 -5.37 -4.52 -8.14
C ALA A 185 -4.01 -5.27 -8.17
N ASP A 186 -2.88 -4.58 -7.96
CA ASP A 186 -1.54 -5.17 -7.91
C ASP A 186 -1.32 -6.07 -6.67
N LEU A 187 -2.10 -5.90 -5.60
CA LEU A 187 -2.09 -6.81 -4.44
C LEU A 187 -2.68 -8.20 -4.76
N ALA A 188 -3.22 -8.41 -5.95
CA ALA A 188 -3.50 -9.74 -6.48
C ALA A 188 -2.26 -10.65 -6.43
N ALA A 189 -1.04 -10.10 -6.45
CA ALA A 189 0.21 -10.83 -6.22
C ALA A 189 0.22 -11.56 -4.86
N PHE A 190 -0.16 -10.87 -3.79
CA PHE A 190 -0.27 -11.46 -2.45
C PHE A 190 -1.46 -12.42 -2.33
N ALA A 191 -2.58 -12.12 -2.99
CA ALA A 191 -3.74 -13.01 -3.06
C ALA A 191 -3.39 -14.33 -3.78
N ALA A 192 -2.66 -14.27 -4.89
CA ALA A 192 -2.17 -15.45 -5.60
C ALA A 192 -1.18 -16.27 -4.75
N ALA A 193 -0.27 -15.60 -4.04
CA ALA A 193 0.66 -16.26 -3.14
C ALA A 193 -0.07 -16.95 -1.97
N ALA A 194 -1.10 -16.34 -1.40
CA ALA A 194 -1.94 -16.95 -0.36
C ALA A 194 -2.73 -18.16 -0.90
N LEU A 195 -3.27 -18.09 -2.12
CA LEU A 195 -3.92 -19.21 -2.80
C LEU A 195 -2.94 -20.37 -2.98
N ILE A 196 -1.73 -20.10 -3.49
CA ILE A 196 -0.66 -21.10 -3.65
C ILE A 196 -0.34 -21.76 -2.29
N ALA A 197 -0.23 -20.96 -1.21
CA ALA A 197 0.04 -21.48 0.14
C ALA A 197 -1.10 -22.36 0.65
N VAL A 198 -2.38 -22.02 0.41
CA VAL A 198 -3.54 -22.86 0.74
C VAL A 198 -3.49 -24.17 -0.04
N ILE A 199 -3.24 -24.12 -1.35
CA ILE A 199 -3.15 -25.30 -2.20
C ILE A 199 -2.00 -26.21 -1.75
N ALA A 200 -0.81 -25.64 -1.53
CA ALA A 200 0.39 -26.40 -1.11
C ALA A 200 0.25 -27.05 0.26
N SER A 201 -0.48 -26.43 1.20
CA SER A 201 -0.70 -26.95 2.56
C SER A 201 -1.91 -27.87 2.69
N SER A 202 -2.69 -28.04 1.63
CA SER A 202 -3.90 -28.85 1.65
C SER A 202 -3.63 -30.31 1.26
N PRO A 203 -4.31 -31.28 1.93
CA PRO A 203 -4.29 -32.68 1.49
C PRO A 203 -4.78 -32.81 0.05
N ALA A 204 -4.22 -33.73 -0.72
CA ALA A 204 -4.53 -33.94 -2.13
C ALA A 204 -6.05 -34.01 -2.42
N ARG A 205 -6.79 -34.75 -1.59
CA ARG A 205 -8.26 -34.93 -1.72
C ARG A 205 -9.08 -33.64 -1.57
N THR A 206 -8.56 -32.63 -0.86
CA THR A 206 -9.30 -31.38 -0.58
C THR A 206 -8.67 -30.15 -1.26
N ARG A 207 -7.55 -30.31 -1.95
CA ARG A 207 -6.76 -29.22 -2.54
C ARG A 207 -7.57 -28.36 -3.51
N VAL A 208 -8.24 -29.02 -4.48
CA VAL A 208 -9.07 -28.33 -5.48
C VAL A 208 -10.23 -27.60 -4.82
N ARG A 209 -10.97 -28.28 -3.91
CA ARG A 209 -12.08 -27.64 -3.19
C ARG A 209 -11.65 -26.43 -2.40
N ARG A 210 -10.53 -26.50 -1.66
CA ARG A 210 -10.04 -25.36 -0.87
C ARG A 210 -9.54 -24.22 -1.77
N GLY A 211 -8.88 -24.53 -2.88
CA GLY A 211 -8.51 -23.53 -3.88
C GLY A 211 -9.74 -22.82 -4.46
N ALA A 212 -10.75 -23.61 -4.86
CA ALA A 212 -12.02 -23.08 -5.36
C ALA A 212 -12.77 -22.20 -4.33
N GLN A 213 -12.73 -22.58 -3.05
CA GLN A 213 -13.28 -21.76 -1.96
C GLN A 213 -12.58 -20.40 -1.87
N VAL A 214 -11.22 -20.37 -1.92
CA VAL A 214 -10.48 -19.10 -1.90
C VAL A 214 -10.85 -18.23 -3.10
N ILE A 215 -10.82 -18.79 -4.31
CA ILE A 215 -11.12 -18.06 -5.54
C ILE A 215 -12.58 -17.58 -5.53
N GLY A 216 -13.52 -18.47 -5.23
CA GLY A 216 -14.95 -18.13 -5.25
C GLY A 216 -15.31 -17.01 -4.28
N VAL A 217 -14.81 -17.09 -3.03
CA VAL A 217 -15.05 -16.03 -2.03
C VAL A 217 -14.35 -14.73 -2.42
N ALA A 218 -13.10 -14.79 -2.90
CA ALA A 218 -12.39 -13.60 -3.37
C ALA A 218 -13.11 -12.91 -4.53
N SER A 219 -13.65 -13.70 -5.47
CA SER A 219 -14.44 -13.21 -6.59
C SER A 219 -15.74 -12.53 -6.13
N VAL A 220 -16.48 -13.14 -5.21
CA VAL A 220 -17.71 -12.56 -4.66
C VAL A 220 -17.44 -11.21 -3.97
N VAL A 221 -16.28 -11.07 -3.33
CA VAL A 221 -15.88 -9.81 -2.65
C VAL A 221 -15.43 -8.76 -3.65
N ALA A 222 -14.60 -9.11 -4.63
CA ALA A 222 -13.94 -8.14 -5.50
C ALA A 222 -14.74 -7.80 -6.77
N LEU A 223 -15.33 -8.78 -7.45
CA LEU A 223 -15.96 -8.58 -8.76
C LEU A 223 -17.13 -7.57 -8.76
N PRO A 224 -18.00 -7.47 -7.72
CA PRO A 224 -19.07 -6.49 -7.74
C PRO A 224 -18.57 -5.05 -7.95
N TRP A 225 -17.44 -4.69 -7.32
CA TRP A 225 -16.82 -3.38 -7.52
C TRP A 225 -16.35 -3.18 -8.96
N PHE A 226 -15.56 -4.13 -9.49
CA PHE A 226 -15.00 -4.01 -10.85
C PHE A 226 -16.10 -4.02 -11.91
N ALA A 227 -17.17 -4.80 -11.72
CA ALA A 227 -18.33 -4.81 -12.61
C ALA A 227 -19.08 -3.47 -12.56
N TRP A 228 -19.32 -2.93 -11.35
CA TRP A 228 -19.95 -1.63 -11.17
C TRP A 228 -19.09 -0.50 -11.77
N SER A 229 -17.79 -0.48 -11.50
CA SER A 229 -16.84 0.50 -12.05
C SER A 229 -16.82 0.46 -13.58
N TRP A 230 -16.73 -0.74 -14.15
CA TRP A 230 -16.76 -0.93 -15.60
C TRP A 230 -18.06 -0.43 -16.22
N TRP A 231 -19.20 -0.73 -15.57
CA TRP A 231 -20.50 -0.35 -16.09
C TRP A 231 -20.80 1.13 -15.92
N TRP A 232 -20.50 1.69 -14.75
CA TRP A 232 -20.93 3.03 -14.36
C TRP A 232 -19.85 4.09 -14.61
N LEU A 233 -18.60 3.76 -14.27
CA LEU A 233 -17.47 4.67 -14.46
C LEU A 233 -16.82 4.51 -15.84
N GLY A 234 -17.12 3.45 -16.57
CA GLY A 234 -16.64 3.20 -17.92
C GLY A 234 -15.27 2.52 -18.03
N SER A 235 -14.64 2.19 -16.91
CA SER A 235 -13.42 1.39 -16.84
C SER A 235 -13.40 0.54 -15.58
N ALA A 236 -13.06 -0.74 -15.70
CA ALA A 236 -12.90 -1.65 -14.55
C ALA A 236 -11.61 -1.33 -13.78
N ILE A 237 -10.54 -1.13 -14.52
CA ILE A 237 -9.24 -0.70 -13.97
C ILE A 237 -9.17 0.84 -14.05
N PRO A 238 -8.77 1.52 -12.97
CA PRO A 238 -8.70 2.97 -12.93
C PRO A 238 -7.83 3.57 -14.02
N ASP A 239 -8.24 4.75 -14.50
CA ASP A 239 -7.56 5.49 -15.57
C ASP A 239 -6.11 5.87 -15.21
N THR A 240 -5.82 5.96 -13.91
CA THR A 240 -4.47 6.23 -13.38
C THR A 240 -3.42 5.24 -13.85
N LEU A 241 -3.76 3.95 -14.08
CA LEU A 241 -2.79 2.99 -14.63
C LEU A 241 -2.29 3.45 -16.00
N LEU A 242 -3.20 3.96 -16.85
CA LEU A 242 -2.85 4.45 -18.18
C LEU A 242 -1.85 5.61 -18.11
N PHE A 243 -2.02 6.53 -17.15
CA PHE A 243 -1.09 7.65 -16.94
C PHE A 243 0.24 7.20 -16.39
N LYS A 244 0.23 6.44 -15.30
CA LYS A 244 1.45 6.02 -14.59
C LYS A 244 2.40 5.19 -15.47
N VAL A 245 1.88 4.38 -16.40
CA VAL A 245 2.74 3.64 -17.36
C VAL A 245 3.13 4.46 -18.60
N SER A 246 2.63 5.70 -18.71
CA SER A 246 2.94 6.62 -19.82
C SER A 246 3.85 7.76 -19.39
N GLU A 247 3.99 7.95 -18.09
CA GLU A 247 4.76 9.04 -17.49
C GLU A 247 6.24 8.66 -17.40
N ALA A 248 7.13 9.62 -17.64
CA ALA A 248 8.56 9.46 -17.48
C ALA A 248 9.11 10.52 -16.52
N TRP A 249 9.87 10.08 -15.52
CA TRP A 249 10.53 10.97 -14.56
C TRP A 249 12.01 11.15 -14.95
N GLY A 250 12.32 12.25 -15.60
CA GLY A 250 13.69 12.56 -15.99
C GLY A 250 14.33 11.48 -16.87
N SER A 251 15.64 11.58 -17.08
CA SER A 251 16.37 10.60 -17.88
C SER A 251 16.62 9.31 -17.09
N GLY A 252 15.90 8.24 -17.44
CA GLY A 252 16.18 6.88 -16.98
C GLY A 252 15.67 6.51 -15.59
N MET A 253 14.82 7.33 -14.94
CA MET A 253 14.18 6.95 -13.68
C MET A 253 13.00 6.02 -13.91
N SER A 254 13.03 4.85 -13.29
CA SER A 254 11.98 3.84 -13.34
C SER A 254 11.87 3.10 -12.01
N PHE A 255 10.83 2.30 -11.84
CA PHE A 255 10.70 1.43 -10.66
C PHE A 255 11.95 0.58 -10.41
N ALA A 256 12.61 0.09 -11.45
CA ALA A 256 13.77 -0.79 -11.31
C ALA A 256 14.97 -0.16 -10.58
N ASN A 257 15.17 1.15 -10.75
CA ASN A 257 16.29 1.88 -10.14
C ASN A 257 15.88 2.94 -9.11
N GLY A 258 14.58 3.02 -8.80
CA GLY A 258 14.04 4.08 -7.96
C GLY A 258 14.58 4.08 -6.53
N LEU A 259 14.77 2.91 -5.91
CA LEU A 259 15.39 2.85 -4.57
C LEU A 259 16.81 3.43 -4.56
N TRP A 260 17.57 3.27 -5.63
CA TRP A 260 18.89 3.88 -5.80
C TRP A 260 18.82 5.41 -5.91
N HIS A 261 17.80 5.94 -6.60
CA HIS A 261 17.56 7.39 -6.67
C HIS A 261 17.13 7.95 -5.31
N TYR A 262 16.25 7.25 -4.59
CA TYR A 262 15.84 7.64 -3.24
C TYR A 262 17.01 7.56 -2.24
N GLU A 263 17.88 6.58 -2.36
CA GLU A 263 19.05 6.45 -1.49
C GLU A 263 19.99 7.66 -1.63
N ARG A 264 20.17 8.22 -2.82
CA ARG A 264 20.94 9.44 -3.03
C ARG A 264 20.35 10.67 -2.37
N GLY A 265 19.02 10.80 -2.36
CA GLY A 265 18.32 11.93 -1.73
C GLY A 265 18.05 11.75 -0.24
N PHE A 266 17.82 10.50 0.19
CA PHE A 266 17.37 10.13 1.54
C PHE A 266 18.08 8.88 2.05
N PRO A 267 19.43 8.86 2.15
CA PRO A 267 20.19 7.64 2.40
C PRO A 267 19.77 6.94 3.69
N LEU A 268 19.65 7.70 4.78
CA LEU A 268 19.26 7.13 6.07
C LEU A 268 17.81 6.65 6.09
N THR A 269 16.91 7.38 5.45
CA THR A 269 15.49 6.97 5.32
C THR A 269 15.36 5.65 4.58
N VAL A 270 16.06 5.49 3.45
CA VAL A 270 16.05 4.26 2.66
C VAL A 270 16.68 3.11 3.43
N ALA A 271 17.85 3.33 4.05
CA ALA A 271 18.52 2.31 4.84
C ALA A 271 17.63 1.79 5.99
N LEU A 272 17.06 2.68 6.80
CA LEU A 272 16.16 2.31 7.91
C LEU A 272 14.90 1.58 7.42
N SER A 273 14.44 1.87 6.21
CA SER A 273 13.25 1.24 5.64
C SER A 273 13.54 -0.13 5.02
N VAL A 274 14.67 -0.29 4.33
CA VAL A 274 14.98 -1.47 3.52
C VAL A 274 15.72 -2.55 4.30
N VAL A 275 16.51 -2.20 5.32
CA VAL A 275 17.29 -3.18 6.12
C VAL A 275 16.42 -4.30 6.69
N PRO A 276 15.23 -4.05 7.30
CA PRO A 276 14.37 -5.14 7.76
C PRO A 276 13.87 -6.04 6.63
N ALA A 277 13.58 -5.46 5.47
CA ALA A 277 13.12 -6.21 4.30
C ALA A 277 14.24 -7.07 3.71
N ALA A 278 15.48 -6.58 3.66
CA ALA A 278 16.66 -7.35 3.25
C ALA A 278 16.89 -8.57 4.14
N ALA A 279 16.72 -8.41 5.46
CA ALA A 279 16.74 -9.55 6.38
C ALA A 279 15.61 -10.55 6.07
N GLY A 280 14.43 -10.07 5.65
CA GLY A 280 13.32 -10.91 5.19
C GLY A 280 13.64 -11.71 3.93
N LEU A 281 14.35 -11.11 2.97
CA LEU A 281 14.85 -11.83 1.78
C LEU A 281 15.86 -12.93 2.17
N ALA A 282 16.75 -12.67 3.13
CA ALA A 282 17.67 -13.68 3.64
C ALA A 282 16.92 -14.86 4.30
N VAL A 283 15.87 -14.57 5.10
CA VAL A 283 14.99 -15.61 5.66
C VAL A 283 14.28 -16.38 4.56
N LEU A 284 13.78 -15.70 3.53
CA LEU A 284 13.12 -16.33 2.37
C LEU A 284 14.07 -17.29 1.64
N ALA A 285 15.30 -16.84 1.35
CA ALA A 285 16.33 -17.67 0.73
C ALA A 285 16.66 -18.89 1.58
N GLY A 286 16.83 -18.71 2.90
CA GLY A 286 17.03 -19.81 3.85
C GLY A 286 15.87 -20.81 3.88
N CYS A 287 14.62 -20.32 3.88
CA CYS A 287 13.44 -21.17 3.79
C CYS A 287 13.39 -21.97 2.48
N SER A 288 13.77 -21.36 1.37
CA SER A 288 13.80 -22.01 0.05
C SER A 288 14.86 -23.09 -0.01
N ALA A 289 16.06 -22.83 0.49
CA ALA A 289 17.16 -23.80 0.55
C ALA A 289 16.85 -25.01 1.48
N LEU A 290 16.20 -24.75 2.63
CA LEU A 290 15.83 -25.78 3.60
C LEU A 290 14.48 -26.43 3.29
N GLY A 291 13.57 -25.74 2.62
CA GLY A 291 12.21 -26.17 2.28
C GLY A 291 12.17 -27.34 1.30
N VAL A 292 13.23 -27.51 0.50
CA VAL A 292 13.45 -28.73 -0.29
C VAL A 292 13.48 -29.99 0.62
N ARG A 293 13.87 -29.85 1.88
CA ARG A 293 13.98 -30.95 2.85
C ARG A 293 12.76 -31.06 3.80
N ARG A 294 11.94 -30.02 4.00
CA ARG A 294 10.80 -30.01 4.95
C ARG A 294 9.57 -29.33 4.34
N ARG A 295 8.93 -29.97 3.37
CA ARG A 295 7.67 -29.46 2.78
C ARG A 295 6.58 -29.35 3.86
N GLY A 296 6.04 -28.14 4.08
CA GLY A 296 4.85 -27.90 4.88
C GLY A 296 5.05 -27.34 6.29
N GLY A 297 6.23 -26.89 6.66
CA GLY A 297 6.45 -26.20 7.94
C GLY A 297 5.74 -24.83 7.97
N PRO A 298 5.25 -24.37 9.16
CA PRO A 298 4.48 -23.12 9.27
C PRO A 298 5.22 -21.87 8.80
N THR A 299 6.55 -21.83 8.95
CA THR A 299 7.40 -20.71 8.43
C THR A 299 7.42 -20.70 6.90
N SER A 300 7.40 -21.89 6.27
CA SER A 300 7.33 -22.00 4.81
C SER A 300 6.02 -21.43 4.25
N LEU A 301 4.92 -21.50 5.01
CA LEU A 301 3.65 -20.88 4.59
C LEU A 301 3.72 -19.36 4.61
N LEU A 302 4.36 -18.75 5.63
CA LEU A 302 4.59 -17.31 5.65
C LEU A 302 5.57 -16.87 4.56
N ALA A 303 6.61 -17.66 4.29
CA ALA A 303 7.52 -17.40 3.17
C ALA A 303 6.79 -17.45 1.82
N LEU A 304 5.80 -18.35 1.64
CA LEU A 304 4.95 -18.36 0.46
C LEU A 304 4.07 -17.11 0.42
N VAL A 305 3.30 -16.80 1.47
CA VAL A 305 2.34 -15.67 1.44
C VAL A 305 3.07 -14.34 1.31
N TRP A 306 4.06 -14.09 2.15
CA TRP A 306 4.73 -12.78 2.24
C TRP A 306 5.93 -12.66 1.31
N GLY A 307 6.77 -13.70 1.26
CA GLY A 307 7.98 -13.69 0.42
C GLY A 307 7.67 -13.83 -1.06
N LEU A 308 6.93 -14.88 -1.47
CA LEU A 308 6.51 -15.03 -2.86
C LEU A 308 5.57 -13.90 -3.28
N GLY A 309 4.65 -13.46 -2.39
CA GLY A 309 3.78 -12.32 -2.65
C GLY A 309 4.57 -11.05 -2.95
N ALA A 310 5.62 -10.75 -2.16
CA ALA A 310 6.51 -9.62 -2.40
C ALA A 310 7.27 -9.74 -3.72
N ILE A 311 7.79 -10.94 -4.05
CA ILE A 311 8.47 -11.18 -5.34
C ILE A 311 7.52 -10.94 -6.51
N LEU A 312 6.32 -11.53 -6.48
CA LEU A 312 5.33 -11.36 -7.54
C LEU A 312 4.92 -9.89 -7.69
N HIS A 313 4.72 -9.19 -6.58
CA HIS A 313 4.39 -7.77 -6.58
C HIS A 313 5.50 -6.92 -7.21
N ILE A 314 6.76 -7.12 -6.82
CA ILE A 314 7.92 -6.43 -7.43
C ILE A 314 8.02 -6.77 -8.92
N THR A 315 7.79 -8.04 -9.30
CA THR A 315 7.85 -8.47 -10.70
C THR A 315 6.80 -7.74 -11.54
N ILE A 316 5.57 -7.55 -11.04
CA ILE A 316 4.53 -6.78 -11.74
C ILE A 316 5.04 -5.36 -12.03
N TYR A 317 5.64 -4.68 -11.06
CA TYR A 317 6.16 -3.32 -11.25
C TYR A 317 7.40 -3.24 -12.13
N LEU A 318 8.26 -4.25 -12.10
CA LEU A 318 9.38 -4.35 -13.05
C LEU A 318 8.88 -4.49 -14.50
N LEU A 319 7.80 -5.24 -14.72
CA LEU A 319 7.20 -5.42 -16.04
C LEU A 319 6.43 -4.19 -16.52
N LEU A 320 5.72 -3.50 -15.62
CA LEU A 320 4.98 -2.29 -15.94
C LEU A 320 5.87 -1.06 -16.09
N ALA A 321 7.07 -1.08 -15.47
CA ALA A 321 8.08 -0.03 -15.50
C ALA A 321 7.56 1.41 -15.27
N PRO A 322 6.68 1.66 -14.28
CA PRO A 322 6.21 3.00 -14.01
C PRO A 322 7.33 3.86 -13.39
N PRO A 323 7.13 5.18 -13.25
CA PRO A 323 7.99 6.02 -12.42
C PRO A 323 8.16 5.46 -11.01
N PRO A 324 9.29 5.75 -10.35
CA PRO A 324 9.65 5.11 -9.09
C PRO A 324 8.92 5.71 -7.89
N TYR A 325 7.61 5.73 -7.88
CA TYR A 325 6.85 6.16 -6.73
C TYR A 325 7.14 5.29 -5.52
N HIS A 326 7.51 5.89 -4.38
CA HIS A 326 7.99 5.17 -3.20
C HIS A 326 6.95 4.22 -2.60
N TRP A 327 5.66 4.51 -2.71
CA TRP A 327 4.58 3.64 -2.23
C TRP A 327 4.44 2.32 -2.99
N TYR A 328 5.03 2.18 -4.18
CA TYR A 328 5.04 0.91 -4.89
C TYR A 328 5.96 -0.13 -4.24
N TYR A 329 6.98 0.31 -3.51
CA TYR A 329 7.87 -0.61 -2.77
C TYR A 329 7.27 -1.01 -1.41
N ALA A 330 6.35 -0.22 -0.86
CA ALA A 330 5.87 -0.31 0.50
C ALA A 330 5.24 -1.67 0.87
N PRO A 331 4.34 -2.29 0.06
CA PRO A 331 3.76 -3.58 0.40
C PRO A 331 4.81 -4.69 0.50
N ALA A 332 5.79 -4.71 -0.41
CA ALA A 332 6.87 -5.70 -0.40
C ALA A 332 7.82 -5.49 0.79
N ILE A 333 8.21 -4.24 1.08
CA ILE A 333 9.06 -3.89 2.22
C ILE A 333 8.38 -4.31 3.53
N GLY A 334 7.10 -3.99 3.71
CA GLY A 334 6.37 -4.35 4.92
C GLY A 334 6.21 -5.87 5.09
N ALA A 335 5.84 -6.59 4.02
CA ALA A 335 5.69 -8.03 4.03
C ALA A 335 7.01 -8.76 4.37
N LEU A 336 8.11 -8.35 3.75
CA LEU A 336 9.44 -8.89 4.01
C LEU A 336 9.93 -8.55 5.41
N SER A 337 9.63 -7.36 5.94
CA SER A 337 9.95 -6.98 7.32
C SER A 337 9.22 -7.87 8.34
N MET A 338 7.93 -8.17 8.11
CA MET A 338 7.19 -9.13 8.92
C MET A 338 7.81 -10.54 8.83
N LEU A 339 8.21 -10.96 7.63
CA LEU A 339 8.86 -12.25 7.41
C LEU A 339 10.21 -12.34 8.13
N ALA A 340 11.01 -11.26 8.14
CA ALA A 340 12.28 -11.19 8.87
C ALA A 340 12.09 -11.51 10.34
N VAL A 341 11.24 -10.74 11.03
CA VAL A 341 11.07 -10.86 12.49
C VAL A 341 10.49 -12.24 12.87
N LEU A 342 9.43 -12.66 12.16
CA LEU A 342 8.81 -13.95 12.45
C LEU A 342 9.69 -15.13 12.02
N GLY A 343 10.50 -14.99 10.98
CA GLY A 343 11.48 -15.99 10.54
C GLY A 343 12.59 -16.19 11.56
N ILE A 344 13.24 -15.10 11.94
CA ILE A 344 14.30 -15.10 12.97
C ILE A 344 13.77 -15.61 14.31
N GLY A 345 12.55 -15.24 14.68
CA GLY A 345 11.89 -15.73 15.89
C GLY A 345 11.72 -17.26 15.96
N GLY A 346 11.87 -17.99 14.85
CA GLY A 346 11.86 -19.45 14.78
C GLY A 346 13.23 -20.12 14.87
N LEU A 347 14.32 -19.35 14.94
CA LEU A 347 15.68 -19.85 15.00
C LEU A 347 16.08 -20.24 16.43
N SER A 348 17.34 -20.67 16.62
CA SER A 348 17.91 -20.99 17.93
C SER A 348 17.83 -19.81 18.90
N ARG A 349 17.90 -20.09 20.20
CA ARG A 349 17.76 -19.04 21.24
C ARG A 349 18.78 -17.91 21.05
N GLY A 350 20.05 -18.19 20.75
CA GLY A 350 21.08 -17.19 20.52
C GLY A 350 20.74 -16.28 19.33
N LEU A 351 20.46 -16.84 18.16
CA LEU A 351 20.12 -16.07 16.96
C LEU A 351 18.83 -15.26 17.14
N ARG A 352 17.85 -15.79 17.85
CA ARG A 352 16.62 -15.07 18.17
C ARG A 352 16.88 -13.88 19.10
N SER A 353 17.70 -14.02 20.14
CA SER A 353 18.02 -12.91 21.04
C SER A 353 18.82 -11.82 20.31
N THR A 354 19.82 -12.21 19.51
CA THR A 354 20.58 -11.26 18.67
C THR A 354 19.67 -10.51 17.70
N GLY A 355 18.80 -11.22 16.99
CA GLY A 355 17.83 -10.59 16.08
C GLY A 355 16.86 -9.64 16.78
N SER A 356 16.41 -9.97 18.00
CA SER A 356 15.56 -9.09 18.79
C SER A 356 16.30 -7.81 19.24
N VAL A 357 17.55 -7.94 19.66
CA VAL A 357 18.39 -6.78 20.02
C VAL A 357 18.63 -5.87 18.82
N ILE A 358 19.02 -6.44 17.67
CA ILE A 358 19.22 -5.67 16.43
C ILE A 358 17.93 -4.94 16.05
N SER A 359 16.79 -5.62 16.10
CA SER A 359 15.49 -5.00 15.78
C SER A 359 15.14 -3.87 16.75
N ALA A 360 15.39 -4.04 18.05
CA ALA A 360 15.17 -3.00 19.05
C ALA A 360 16.08 -1.78 18.83
N LEU A 361 17.36 -2.00 18.51
CA LEU A 361 18.31 -0.93 18.18
C LEU A 361 17.87 -0.20 16.89
N LEU A 362 17.40 -0.93 15.88
CA LEU A 362 16.90 -0.32 14.65
C LEU A 362 15.64 0.51 14.91
N ILE A 363 14.70 0.03 15.71
CA ILE A 363 13.52 0.81 16.14
C ILE A 363 13.97 2.08 16.87
N ALA A 364 14.86 1.96 17.83
CA ALA A 364 15.36 3.11 18.60
C ALA A 364 16.04 4.14 17.69
N ALA A 365 16.94 3.71 16.80
CA ALA A 365 17.60 4.58 15.82
C ALA A 365 16.60 5.28 14.92
N THR A 366 15.57 4.56 14.48
CA THR A 366 14.52 5.13 13.63
C THR A 366 13.67 6.14 14.39
N VAL A 367 13.31 5.87 15.63
CA VAL A 367 12.55 6.82 16.47
C VAL A 367 13.37 8.09 16.69
N VAL A 368 14.67 7.99 17.00
CA VAL A 368 15.57 9.15 17.13
C VAL A 368 15.63 9.94 15.83
N PHE A 369 15.80 9.26 14.69
CA PHE A 369 15.80 9.88 13.39
C PHE A 369 14.49 10.64 13.09
N LEU A 370 13.35 10.02 13.37
CA LEU A 370 12.04 10.64 13.14
C LEU A 370 11.77 11.81 14.10
N ALA A 371 12.21 11.70 15.35
CA ALA A 371 12.06 12.77 16.34
C ALA A 371 12.90 14.02 16.03
N ALA A 372 14.03 13.84 15.34
CA ALA A 372 14.92 14.95 14.96
C ALA A 372 14.47 15.67 13.68
N ARG A 373 13.44 15.19 12.97
CA ARG A 373 12.98 15.78 11.71
C ARG A 373 11.93 16.88 11.89
N PRO A 374 11.96 17.92 11.04
CA PRO A 374 10.79 18.75 10.87
C PRO A 374 9.70 17.97 10.12
N TRP A 375 8.47 18.03 10.62
CA TRP A 375 7.32 17.38 9.98
C TRP A 375 6.55 18.34 9.08
N THR A 376 7.26 19.10 8.25
CA THR A 376 6.68 19.91 7.17
C THR A 376 6.44 19.09 5.92
N VAL A 377 7.27 18.07 5.70
CA VAL A 377 7.15 17.08 4.63
C VAL A 377 7.40 15.67 5.17
N MET A 378 6.87 14.66 4.48
CA MET A 378 7.11 13.25 4.83
C MET A 378 8.59 12.86 4.70
N PRO A 379 9.05 11.80 5.40
CA PRO A 379 10.43 11.31 5.32
C PRO A 379 10.92 11.00 3.90
N ILE A 380 10.03 10.54 3.03
CA ILE A 380 10.18 10.50 1.57
C ILE A 380 8.96 11.19 0.98
N SER A 381 9.17 12.14 0.09
CA SER A 381 8.10 12.76 -0.70
C SER A 381 8.65 13.07 -2.08
N SER A 382 7.86 12.92 -3.12
CA SER A 382 8.18 13.34 -4.50
C SER A 382 7.40 14.61 -4.89
N ASN A 383 6.68 15.21 -3.94
CA ASN A 383 5.89 16.41 -4.17
C ASN A 383 6.77 17.64 -4.42
N TRP A 384 6.29 18.57 -5.21
CA TRP A 384 6.97 19.83 -5.49
C TRP A 384 6.97 20.75 -4.28
N ALA A 385 5.88 20.73 -3.49
CA ALA A 385 5.74 21.53 -2.29
C ALA A 385 5.06 20.76 -1.17
N SER A 386 5.07 21.31 0.05
CA SER A 386 4.32 20.80 1.18
C SER A 386 2.81 21.05 1.03
N ALA A 387 1.99 20.30 1.75
CA ALA A 387 0.55 20.52 1.78
C ALA A 387 0.18 21.93 2.24
N ALA A 388 0.95 22.51 3.17
CA ALA A 388 0.74 23.87 3.64
C ALA A 388 1.02 24.92 2.58
N GLU A 389 2.07 24.73 1.76
CA GLU A 389 2.40 25.61 0.64
C GLU A 389 1.32 25.53 -0.45
N TYR A 390 0.83 24.33 -0.76
CA TYR A 390 -0.29 24.15 -1.70
C TYR A 390 -1.59 24.77 -1.16
N ALA A 391 -1.88 24.65 0.13
CA ALA A 391 -3.04 25.31 0.73
C ALA A 391 -2.94 26.85 0.60
N ALA A 392 -1.75 27.41 0.83
CA ALA A 392 -1.51 28.85 0.67
C ALA A 392 -1.59 29.29 -0.79
N LEU A 393 -1.19 28.45 -1.75
CA LEU A 393 -1.31 28.71 -3.17
C LEU A 393 -2.78 28.62 -3.63
N ALA A 394 -3.49 27.58 -3.21
CA ALA A 394 -4.91 27.39 -3.51
C ALA A 394 -5.77 28.57 -3.05
N ALA A 395 -5.46 29.12 -1.88
CA ALA A 395 -6.14 30.33 -1.35
C ALA A 395 -5.96 31.60 -2.21
N LYS A 396 -5.01 31.61 -3.15
CA LYS A 396 -4.81 32.72 -4.09
C LYS A 396 -5.61 32.58 -5.38
N ALA A 397 -6.15 31.39 -5.65
CA ALA A 397 -7.00 31.16 -6.81
C ALA A 397 -8.38 31.82 -6.57
N PRO A 398 -9.00 32.47 -7.58
CA PRO A 398 -10.35 32.97 -7.43
C PRO A 398 -11.34 31.83 -7.17
N SER A 399 -12.28 32.05 -6.23
CA SER A 399 -13.33 31.07 -5.90
C SER A 399 -14.20 30.76 -7.13
N GLY A 400 -14.59 29.48 -7.27
CA GLY A 400 -15.45 28.98 -8.35
C GLY A 400 -14.81 28.99 -9.74
N THR A 401 -13.50 29.23 -9.86
CA THR A 401 -12.79 29.24 -11.14
C THR A 401 -12.30 27.82 -11.53
N THR A 402 -11.76 27.69 -12.74
CA THR A 402 -11.08 26.48 -13.22
C THR A 402 -9.57 26.70 -13.25
N VAL A 403 -8.81 25.79 -12.65
CA VAL A 403 -7.36 25.91 -12.48
C VAL A 403 -6.65 24.66 -13.00
N GLU A 404 -5.67 24.83 -13.87
CA GLU A 404 -4.75 23.77 -14.26
C GLU A 404 -3.74 23.53 -13.13
N ALA A 405 -3.69 22.29 -12.62
CA ALA A 405 -2.74 21.91 -11.58
C ALA A 405 -1.33 21.73 -12.15
N PHE A 406 -0.32 22.02 -11.33
CA PHE A 406 1.09 21.78 -11.65
C PHE A 406 1.58 20.52 -10.94
N GLY A 407 1.45 19.38 -11.61
CA GLY A 407 2.02 18.10 -11.19
C GLY A 407 1.34 17.39 -10.03
N GLU A 408 0.60 18.10 -9.18
CA GLU A 408 -0.10 17.57 -8.01
C GLU A 408 -1.54 18.06 -8.00
N VAL A 409 -2.46 17.12 -8.06
CA VAL A 409 -3.89 17.40 -8.23
C VAL A 409 -4.66 17.25 -6.91
N GLY A 410 -4.26 16.28 -6.08
CA GLY A 410 -4.99 15.93 -4.85
C GLY A 410 -4.94 17.06 -3.83
N THR A 411 -3.75 17.56 -3.53
CA THR A 411 -3.57 18.62 -2.55
C THR A 411 -4.26 19.92 -3.02
N VAL A 412 -4.18 20.22 -4.33
CA VAL A 412 -4.84 21.40 -4.89
C VAL A 412 -6.36 21.26 -4.81
N ALA A 413 -6.92 20.14 -5.25
CA ALA A 413 -8.37 19.89 -5.21
C ALA A 413 -8.91 19.87 -3.76
N TYR A 414 -8.08 19.43 -2.81
CA TYR A 414 -8.48 19.41 -1.40
C TYR A 414 -8.65 20.79 -0.78
N PHE A 415 -7.75 21.72 -1.09
CA PHE A 415 -7.69 23.05 -0.46
C PHE A 415 -8.29 24.17 -1.32
N CYS A 416 -8.48 23.98 -2.62
CA CYS A 416 -9.00 24.99 -3.52
C CYS A 416 -10.54 25.02 -3.50
N ASP A 417 -11.12 26.21 -3.46
CA ASP A 417 -12.53 26.43 -3.82
C ASP A 417 -12.64 26.68 -5.33
N CYS A 418 -12.14 25.73 -6.12
CA CYS A 418 -12.03 25.82 -7.57
C CYS A 418 -12.17 24.43 -8.21
N THR A 419 -12.43 24.36 -9.51
CA THR A 419 -12.37 23.11 -10.27
C THR A 419 -10.95 22.91 -10.79
N VAL A 420 -10.33 21.78 -10.40
CA VAL A 420 -8.96 21.46 -10.82
C VAL A 420 -8.97 20.68 -12.12
N VAL A 421 -8.21 21.16 -13.09
CA VAL A 421 -8.09 20.55 -14.42
C VAL A 421 -6.72 19.86 -14.52
N ASP A 422 -6.74 18.55 -14.61
CA ASP A 422 -5.57 17.68 -14.77
C ASP A 422 -5.98 16.38 -15.47
N ARG A 423 -5.01 15.57 -15.88
CA ARG A 423 -5.24 14.23 -16.46
C ARG A 423 -6.03 13.30 -15.54
N LEU A 424 -6.00 13.52 -14.23
CA LEU A 424 -6.71 12.70 -13.25
C LEU A 424 -8.13 13.18 -12.98
N SER A 425 -8.46 14.43 -13.35
CA SER A 425 -9.78 15.02 -13.17
C SER A 425 -10.57 15.19 -14.48
N ASP A 426 -9.89 15.47 -15.62
CA ASP A 426 -10.52 15.70 -16.92
C ASP A 426 -10.49 14.46 -17.82
N ARG A 427 -11.64 13.85 -18.05
CA ARG A 427 -11.78 12.64 -18.88
C ARG A 427 -11.51 12.88 -20.38
N ALA A 428 -11.56 14.11 -20.87
CA ALA A 428 -11.17 14.40 -22.24
C ALA A 428 -9.67 14.11 -22.46
N GLN A 429 -8.82 14.45 -21.48
CA GLN A 429 -7.40 14.13 -21.53
C GLN A 429 -7.13 12.63 -21.45
N VAL A 430 -7.97 11.86 -20.71
CA VAL A 430 -7.93 10.38 -20.69
C VAL A 430 -8.18 9.83 -22.09
N ALA A 431 -9.16 10.40 -22.82
CA ALA A 431 -9.52 9.94 -24.17
C ALA A 431 -8.36 10.06 -25.16
N ASP A 432 -7.62 11.18 -25.08
CA ASP A 432 -6.47 11.42 -25.94
C ASP A 432 -5.34 10.43 -25.70
N LEU A 433 -5.03 10.22 -24.42
CA LEU A 433 -4.02 9.26 -24.01
C LEU A 433 -4.40 7.83 -24.36
N LEU A 434 -5.67 7.46 -24.19
CA LEU A 434 -6.19 6.14 -24.55
C LEU A 434 -6.04 5.89 -26.05
N ARG A 435 -6.38 6.88 -26.90
CA ARG A 435 -6.22 6.79 -28.36
C ARG A 435 -4.74 6.55 -28.73
N ALA A 436 -3.82 7.32 -28.14
CA ALA A 436 -2.40 7.19 -28.39
C ALA A 436 -1.86 5.81 -27.96
N LYS A 437 -2.22 5.34 -26.76
CA LYS A 437 -1.83 4.01 -26.26
C LYS A 437 -2.38 2.87 -27.09
N ARG A 438 -3.64 2.98 -27.50
CA ARG A 438 -4.29 1.97 -28.35
C ARG A 438 -3.62 1.88 -29.72
N ALA A 439 -3.24 3.00 -30.32
CA ALA A 439 -2.53 3.04 -31.59
C ALA A 439 -1.16 2.36 -31.52
N ALA A 440 -0.44 2.54 -30.40
CA ALA A 440 0.89 1.95 -30.18
C ALA A 440 0.86 0.51 -29.65
N ALA A 441 -0.30 0.00 -29.21
CA ALA A 441 -0.44 -1.29 -28.53
C ALA A 441 -0.43 -2.47 -29.53
N GLY A 442 0.24 -3.56 -29.13
CA GLY A 442 0.09 -4.86 -29.80
C GLY A 442 -1.30 -5.48 -29.60
N PRO A 443 -1.65 -6.56 -30.33
CA PRO A 443 -3.03 -7.10 -30.40
C PRO A 443 -3.64 -7.41 -29.01
N VAL A 444 -2.89 -8.09 -28.14
CA VAL A 444 -3.38 -8.48 -26.81
C VAL A 444 -3.67 -7.23 -25.95
N MET A 445 -2.72 -6.30 -25.88
CA MET A 445 -2.90 -5.08 -25.10
C MET A 445 -4.05 -4.23 -25.65
N ARG A 446 -4.19 -4.15 -26.97
CA ARG A 446 -5.30 -3.43 -27.61
C ARG A 446 -6.65 -4.05 -27.21
N THR A 447 -6.78 -5.38 -27.25
CA THR A 447 -8.00 -6.07 -26.80
C THR A 447 -8.31 -5.79 -25.32
N LEU A 448 -7.30 -5.80 -24.45
CA LEU A 448 -7.48 -5.48 -23.02
C LEU A 448 -7.93 -4.04 -22.81
N LEU A 449 -7.34 -3.08 -23.53
CA LEU A 449 -7.76 -1.68 -23.50
C LEU A 449 -9.19 -1.53 -24.02
N ASP A 450 -9.55 -2.19 -25.13
CA ASP A 450 -10.90 -2.16 -25.70
C ASP A 450 -11.94 -2.71 -24.71
N TRP A 451 -11.64 -3.77 -24.00
CA TRP A 451 -12.54 -4.31 -22.96
C TRP A 451 -12.64 -3.39 -21.76
N ASN A 452 -11.51 -2.90 -21.22
CA ASN A 452 -11.52 -2.03 -20.06
C ASN A 452 -12.32 -0.75 -20.32
N TYR A 453 -12.13 -0.14 -21.48
CA TYR A 453 -12.71 1.15 -21.85
C TYR A 453 -13.92 1.06 -22.77
N TYR A 454 -14.55 -0.13 -22.91
CA TYR A 454 -15.70 -0.32 -23.78
C TYR A 454 -16.88 0.64 -23.49
N ARG A 455 -17.09 0.97 -22.25
CA ARG A 455 -18.16 1.88 -21.79
C ARG A 455 -17.68 3.30 -21.50
N PHE A 456 -16.42 3.59 -21.74
CA PHE A 456 -15.84 4.89 -21.47
C PHE A 456 -16.50 5.98 -22.31
N LYS A 457 -16.84 7.09 -21.63
CA LYS A 457 -17.36 8.30 -22.27
C LYS A 457 -16.43 9.44 -21.89
N ALA A 458 -15.77 10.03 -22.89
CA ALA A 458 -15.09 11.32 -22.72
C ALA A 458 -16.16 12.39 -22.53
N GLY A 459 -15.96 13.26 -21.57
CA GLY A 459 -16.72 14.51 -21.46
C GLY A 459 -16.17 15.56 -22.44
N PRO A 460 -16.79 16.75 -22.51
CA PRO A 460 -16.15 17.90 -23.14
C PRO A 460 -14.90 18.29 -22.33
N PRO A 461 -13.82 18.77 -23.00
CA PRO A 461 -12.62 19.20 -22.32
C PRO A 461 -12.92 20.43 -21.44
N ILE A 462 -12.40 20.40 -20.22
CA ILE A 462 -12.51 21.53 -19.30
C ILE A 462 -11.39 22.52 -19.65
N LYS A 463 -11.76 23.79 -19.91
CA LYS A 463 -10.77 24.83 -20.19
C LYS A 463 -10.37 25.51 -18.88
N PRO A 464 -9.08 25.46 -18.49
CA PRO A 464 -8.62 26.21 -17.32
C PRO A 464 -8.64 27.73 -17.62
N LEU A 465 -9.11 28.52 -16.66
CA LEU A 465 -9.01 29.97 -16.67
C LEU A 465 -7.72 30.47 -16.04
N TYR A 466 -7.20 29.67 -15.08
CA TYR A 466 -5.94 29.94 -14.41
C TYR A 466 -5.06 28.68 -14.45
N LYS A 467 -3.77 28.86 -14.21
CA LYS A 467 -2.81 27.77 -14.06
C LYS A 467 -1.88 28.02 -12.88
N PHE A 468 -1.53 26.97 -12.20
CA PHE A 468 -0.44 26.99 -11.26
C PHE A 468 0.86 26.80 -12.05
N THR A 469 1.82 27.68 -11.83
CA THR A 469 3.10 27.68 -12.54
C THR A 469 4.23 27.83 -11.53
N PHE A 470 5.28 27.04 -11.72
CA PHE A 470 6.51 27.22 -10.98
C PHE A 470 7.34 28.35 -11.63
N VAL A 471 7.81 29.27 -10.81
CA VAL A 471 8.72 30.35 -11.22
C VAL A 471 10.00 30.19 -10.44
N GLU A 472 11.11 30.02 -11.14
CA GLU A 472 12.41 29.96 -10.50
C GLU A 472 12.70 31.31 -9.81
N ASP A 473 13.07 31.20 -8.52
CA ASP A 473 13.43 32.33 -7.70
C ASP A 473 14.64 31.88 -6.86
N PRO A 474 15.83 32.45 -7.05
CA PRO A 474 17.03 32.05 -6.33
C PRO A 474 16.93 32.26 -4.82
N THR A 475 15.97 33.09 -4.36
CA THR A 475 15.72 33.34 -2.93
C THR A 475 14.61 32.46 -2.36
N GLY A 476 13.79 31.84 -3.20
CA GLY A 476 12.70 30.95 -2.79
C GLY A 476 13.20 29.52 -2.57
N VAL A 477 12.82 28.93 -1.44
CA VAL A 477 13.09 27.51 -1.15
C VAL A 477 11.79 26.79 -0.97
N HIS A 478 11.54 25.78 -1.82
CA HIS A 478 10.42 24.87 -1.66
C HIS A 478 10.89 23.59 -0.97
N ALA A 479 10.14 23.15 0.02
CA ALA A 479 10.38 21.88 0.70
C ALA A 479 9.96 20.73 -0.19
N THR A 480 10.74 20.42 -1.23
CA THR A 480 10.53 19.26 -2.05
C THR A 480 11.41 18.09 -1.61
N SER A 481 11.00 16.90 -1.96
CA SER A 481 11.55 15.68 -1.42
C SER A 481 12.96 15.37 -1.88
N TRP A 482 13.28 15.52 -3.12
CA TRP A 482 14.60 15.11 -3.60
C TRP A 482 15.32 16.12 -4.46
N ARG A 483 14.69 17.24 -4.64
CA ARG A 483 15.35 18.41 -5.24
C ARG A 483 14.93 19.64 -4.46
N PRO A 484 15.82 20.24 -3.73
CA PRO A 484 15.59 21.60 -3.28
C PRO A 484 15.49 22.49 -4.53
N TYR A 485 14.28 22.87 -4.89
CA TYR A 485 14.07 23.87 -5.93
C TYR A 485 14.09 25.23 -5.27
N SER A 486 14.89 26.12 -5.82
CA SER A 486 14.77 27.56 -5.54
C SER A 486 13.70 28.12 -6.45
N GLY A 487 12.60 28.58 -5.89
CA GLY A 487 11.50 29.13 -6.64
C GLY A 487 10.22 29.19 -5.86
N GLN A 488 9.17 29.64 -6.50
CA GLN A 488 7.84 29.71 -5.91
C GLN A 488 6.77 29.31 -6.92
N MET A 489 5.69 28.75 -6.41
CA MET A 489 4.50 28.53 -7.21
C MET A 489 3.60 29.76 -7.18
N VAL A 490 3.08 30.11 -8.33
CA VAL A 490 2.20 31.27 -8.52
C VAL A 490 0.95 30.88 -9.32
N VAL A 491 -0.14 31.60 -9.09
CA VAL A 491 -1.36 31.51 -9.88
C VAL A 491 -1.27 32.53 -10.99
N ARG A 492 -1.51 32.13 -12.24
CA ARG A 492 -1.53 33.03 -13.41
C ARG A 492 -2.74 32.71 -14.28
N PRO A 493 -3.28 33.69 -15.05
CA PRO A 493 -4.22 33.40 -16.13
C PRO A 493 -3.68 32.32 -17.06
N ALA A 494 -4.55 31.44 -17.57
CA ALA A 494 -4.13 30.32 -18.41
C ALA A 494 -3.70 30.74 -19.82
N GLY A 495 -4.02 31.98 -20.27
CA GLY A 495 -3.60 32.54 -21.54
C GLY A 495 -4.48 32.14 -22.69
#